data_1efbaed0f03db893c127f384339c2918
#
_entry.id   1efbaed0f03db893c127f384339c2918
#
_cell.length_a   1.000
_cell.length_b   1.000
_cell.length_c   1.000
_cell.angle_alpha   90.00
_cell.angle_beta   90.00
_cell.angle_gamma   90.00
#
_symmetry.space_group_name_H-M   'P 1'
#
loop_
_entity.id
_entity.type
_entity.pdbx_description
1 polymer ?
#
loop_
_entity_poly.entity_id
_entity_poly.type
_entity_poly.pdbx_seq_one_letter_code
_entity_poly.pdbx_strand_id
1 'polypeptide(L)'
;MAGNDGPTERISSFVDSLLQPIAKSQKSYLKDTTDFINFIERRNLPGDVFLVSLDVTSLYTNIPQEEGINTVCKAYQTFYGENTPIPTQSLRRILKLILQENSFEFNGKNYLQTHGTAMGTQSCLCQHLYVGSRDRNTEPQQN
;
A
#
# COMPACT_ATOMS: atom_id res chain seq x y z
N MET A 1 10.14 12.14 -8.03
CA MET A 1 11.48 11.85 -7.49
C MET A 1 11.38 10.68 -6.54
N ALA A 2 12.23 9.69 -6.69
CA ALA A 2 12.31 8.56 -5.78
C ALA A 2 12.99 9.03 -4.48
N GLY A 3 12.44 8.67 -3.33
CA GLY A 3 13.04 8.94 -2.01
C GLY A 3 14.21 8.00 -1.69
N ASN A 4 14.95 7.57 -2.72
CA ASN A 4 16.14 6.73 -2.58
C ASN A 4 17.28 7.58 -2.02
N ASP A 5 18.09 7.02 -1.14
CA ASP A 5 19.19 7.67 -0.42
C ASP A 5 18.75 8.76 0.58
N GLY A 6 17.47 8.82 0.92
CA GLY A 6 16.95 9.74 1.93
C GLY A 6 17.14 9.23 3.38
N PRO A 7 17.10 10.12 4.39
CA PRO A 7 17.31 9.75 5.80
C PRO A 7 16.28 8.74 6.32
N THR A 8 15.13 8.62 5.67
CA THR A 8 14.04 7.69 6.04
C THR A 8 14.11 6.34 5.32
N GLU A 9 15.04 6.12 4.38
CA GLU A 9 15.08 4.92 3.54
C GLU A 9 15.21 3.63 4.36
N ARG A 10 16.14 3.58 5.31
CA ARG A 10 16.33 2.40 6.17
C ARG A 10 15.08 2.09 7.02
N ILE A 11 14.43 3.13 7.50
CA ILE A 11 13.20 3.01 8.30
C ILE A 11 12.07 2.53 7.41
N SER A 12 11.96 3.04 6.19
CA SER A 12 10.98 2.61 5.19
C SER A 12 11.18 1.14 4.83
N SER A 13 12.42 0.69 4.61
CA SER A 13 12.78 -0.70 4.35
C SER A 13 12.37 -1.65 5.48
N PHE A 14 12.59 -1.23 6.72
CA PHE A 14 12.14 -1.99 7.89
C PHE A 14 10.61 -2.12 7.92
N VAL A 15 9.88 -1.02 7.76
CA VAL A 15 8.42 -1.05 7.72
C VAL A 15 7.90 -1.92 6.58
N ASP A 16 8.54 -1.84 5.42
CA ASP A 16 8.20 -2.66 4.26
C ASP A 16 8.30 -4.15 4.58
N SER A 17 9.38 -4.57 5.24
CA SER A 17 9.56 -5.97 5.67
C SER A 17 8.44 -6.45 6.62
N LEU A 18 7.90 -5.59 7.46
CA LEU A 18 6.78 -5.90 8.35
C LEU A 18 5.44 -5.99 7.60
N LEU A 19 5.26 -5.20 6.55
CA LEU A 19 4.00 -5.11 5.82
C LEU A 19 3.90 -6.09 4.64
N GLN A 20 5.02 -6.59 4.13
CA GLN A 20 5.05 -7.54 3.01
C GLN A 20 4.18 -8.79 3.23
N PRO A 21 4.23 -9.48 4.38
CA PRO A 21 3.37 -10.64 4.62
C PRO A 21 1.88 -10.29 4.54
N ILE A 22 1.52 -9.11 5.03
CA ILE A 22 0.13 -8.61 5.01
C ILE A 22 -0.31 -8.34 3.57
N ALA A 23 0.50 -7.68 2.76
CA ALA A 23 0.20 -7.42 1.36
C ALA A 23 0.04 -8.72 0.56
N LYS A 24 0.93 -9.70 0.77
CA LYS A 24 0.85 -11.02 0.12
C LYS A 24 -0.36 -11.86 0.55
N SER A 25 -0.95 -11.58 1.71
CA SER A 25 -2.15 -12.27 2.20
C SER A 25 -3.46 -11.72 1.62
N GLN A 26 -3.41 -10.60 0.88
CA GLN A 26 -4.62 -10.03 0.28
C GLN A 26 -5.16 -10.93 -0.84
N LYS A 27 -6.48 -11.05 -0.96
CA LYS A 27 -7.14 -11.83 -2.03
C LYS A 27 -6.82 -11.32 -3.44
N SER A 28 -6.56 -10.02 -3.56
CA SER A 28 -6.19 -9.35 -4.80
C SER A 28 -4.69 -9.39 -5.12
N TYR A 29 -3.88 -10.02 -4.25
CA TYR A 29 -2.46 -10.12 -4.50
C TYR A 29 -2.16 -11.04 -5.68
N LEU A 30 -1.42 -10.53 -6.63
CA LEU A 30 -0.86 -11.25 -7.77
C LEU A 30 0.65 -11.09 -7.73
N LYS A 31 1.37 -12.18 -7.84
CA LYS A 31 2.83 -12.17 -7.77
C LYS A 31 3.44 -11.54 -9.03
N ASP A 32 2.95 -11.96 -10.17
CA ASP A 32 3.44 -11.56 -11.49
C ASP A 32 2.38 -11.85 -12.57
N THR A 33 2.70 -11.51 -13.82
CA THR A 33 1.83 -11.76 -14.97
C THR A 33 1.53 -13.25 -15.17
N THR A 34 2.49 -14.13 -14.89
CA THR A 34 2.32 -15.59 -15.03
C THR A 34 1.28 -16.10 -14.03
N ASP A 35 1.34 -15.59 -12.79
CA ASP A 35 0.36 -15.92 -11.75
C ASP A 35 -1.05 -15.47 -12.16
N PHE A 36 -1.18 -14.28 -12.75
CA PHE A 36 -2.44 -13.78 -13.29
C PHE A 36 -2.99 -14.67 -14.44
N ILE A 37 -2.14 -15.05 -15.40
CA ILE A 37 -2.54 -15.92 -16.50
C ILE A 37 -3.04 -17.27 -15.97
N ASN A 38 -2.26 -17.90 -15.08
CA ASN A 38 -2.64 -19.16 -14.45
C ASN A 38 -3.96 -19.06 -13.66
N PHE A 39 -4.20 -17.92 -13.02
CA PHE A 39 -5.45 -17.67 -12.30
C PHE A 39 -6.65 -17.61 -13.25
N ILE A 40 -6.53 -16.93 -14.39
CA ILE A 40 -7.62 -16.81 -15.38
C ILE A 40 -7.86 -18.14 -16.11
N GLU A 41 -6.82 -18.83 -16.55
CA GLU A 41 -6.93 -20.11 -17.27
C GLU A 41 -7.63 -21.19 -16.46
N ARG A 42 -7.50 -21.16 -15.14
CA ARG A 42 -8.18 -22.11 -14.23
C ARG A 42 -9.65 -21.76 -13.99
N ARG A 43 -10.14 -20.63 -14.48
CA ARG A 43 -11.53 -20.20 -14.30
C ARG A 43 -12.37 -20.58 -15.51
N ASN A 44 -13.44 -21.33 -15.30
CA ASN A 44 -14.48 -21.50 -16.30
C ASN A 44 -15.30 -20.20 -16.35
N LEU A 45 -14.93 -19.30 -17.27
CA LEU A 45 -15.67 -18.07 -17.49
C LEU A 45 -16.87 -18.37 -18.42
N PRO A 46 -18.08 -17.81 -18.14
CA PRO A 46 -19.18 -17.82 -19.10
C PRO A 46 -18.74 -17.22 -20.43
N GLY A 47 -19.37 -17.62 -21.54
CA GLY A 47 -18.97 -17.19 -22.89
C GLY A 47 -19.23 -15.72 -23.23
N ASP A 48 -19.97 -15.02 -22.37
CA ASP A 48 -20.44 -13.63 -22.54
C ASP A 48 -19.89 -12.67 -21.46
N VAL A 49 -18.66 -12.89 -21.00
CA VAL A 49 -18.00 -12.00 -20.02
C VAL A 49 -17.15 -10.94 -20.69
N PHE A 50 -17.13 -9.75 -20.10
CA PHE A 50 -16.19 -8.68 -20.46
C PHE A 50 -14.99 -8.70 -19.52
N LEU A 51 -13.78 -8.66 -20.07
CA LEU A 51 -12.56 -8.40 -19.32
C LEU A 51 -12.35 -6.88 -19.25
N VAL A 52 -12.32 -6.34 -18.04
CA VAL A 52 -12.16 -4.90 -17.80
C VAL A 52 -10.88 -4.67 -17.02
N SER A 53 -10.05 -3.73 -17.49
CA SER A 53 -8.88 -3.23 -16.77
C SER A 53 -9.17 -1.81 -16.28
N LEU A 54 -8.89 -1.58 -15.00
CA LEU A 54 -9.03 -0.27 -14.36
C LEU A 54 -7.68 0.15 -13.80
N ASP A 55 -7.35 1.42 -13.95
CA ASP A 55 -6.17 2.03 -13.34
C ASP A 55 -6.57 3.21 -12.46
N VAL A 56 -5.87 3.41 -11.36
CA VAL A 56 -6.13 4.52 -10.44
C VAL A 56 -5.33 5.73 -10.87
N THR A 57 -6.02 6.72 -11.39
CA THR A 57 -5.39 7.98 -11.81
C THR A 57 -4.74 8.67 -10.62
N SER A 58 -3.45 8.99 -10.76
CA SER A 58 -2.68 9.75 -9.77
C SER A 58 -2.75 9.16 -8.36
N LEU A 59 -2.68 7.83 -8.23
CA LEU A 59 -2.79 7.10 -6.97
C LEU A 59 -1.94 7.74 -5.85
N TYR A 60 -0.66 7.97 -6.13
CA TYR A 60 0.30 8.45 -5.13
C TYR A 60 -0.03 9.82 -4.54
N THR A 61 -0.58 10.71 -5.34
CA THR A 61 -0.94 12.06 -4.92
C THR A 61 -2.32 12.15 -4.26
N ASN A 62 -3.16 11.11 -4.42
CA ASN A 62 -4.54 11.12 -3.96
C ASN A 62 -4.78 10.32 -2.66
N ILE A 63 -3.76 9.66 -2.10
CA ILE A 63 -3.92 8.93 -0.83
C ILE A 63 -3.82 9.92 0.34
N PRO A 64 -4.88 10.09 1.15
CA PRO A 64 -4.80 10.89 2.37
C PRO A 64 -3.89 10.19 3.38
N GLN A 65 -2.81 10.83 3.81
CA GLN A 65 -1.78 10.23 4.66
C GLN A 65 -2.33 9.63 5.95
N GLU A 66 -3.16 10.36 6.68
CA GLU A 66 -3.74 9.87 7.96
C GLU A 66 -4.66 8.67 7.76
N GLU A 67 -5.48 8.68 6.72
CA GLU A 67 -6.37 7.55 6.40
C GLU A 67 -5.56 6.32 5.98
N GLY A 68 -4.51 6.51 5.19
CA GLY A 68 -3.57 5.46 4.82
C GLY A 68 -2.90 4.85 6.05
N ILE A 69 -2.38 5.66 6.96
CA ILE A 69 -1.76 5.20 8.22
C ILE A 69 -2.77 4.40 9.06
N ASN A 70 -3.99 4.89 9.21
CA ASN A 70 -5.04 4.20 9.97
C ASN A 70 -5.35 2.81 9.37
N THR A 71 -5.47 2.75 8.05
CA THR A 71 -5.74 1.50 7.32
C THR A 71 -4.61 0.49 7.50
N VAL A 72 -3.36 0.91 7.35
CA VAL A 72 -2.19 0.06 7.56
C VAL A 72 -2.12 -0.45 8.98
N CYS A 73 -2.31 0.41 9.98
CA CYS A 73 -2.30 0.00 11.38
C CYS A 73 -3.42 -1.01 11.70
N LYS A 74 -4.61 -0.83 11.12
CA LYS A 74 -5.72 -1.79 11.27
C LYS A 74 -5.40 -3.13 10.62
N ALA A 75 -4.87 -3.12 9.39
CA ALA A 75 -4.45 -4.35 8.71
C ALA A 75 -3.35 -5.10 9.47
N TYR A 76 -2.38 -4.36 10.01
CA TYR A 76 -1.30 -4.89 10.84
C TYR A 76 -1.83 -5.59 12.10
N GLN A 77 -2.71 -4.93 12.85
CA GLN A 77 -3.34 -5.53 14.04
C GLN A 77 -4.19 -6.76 13.68
N THR A 78 -4.95 -6.70 12.60
CA THR A 78 -5.78 -7.83 12.16
C THR A 78 -4.93 -9.04 11.77
N PHE A 79 -3.77 -8.82 11.13
CA PHE A 79 -2.91 -9.88 10.66
C PHE A 79 -2.10 -10.54 11.78
N TYR A 80 -1.47 -9.76 12.64
CA TYR A 80 -0.59 -10.26 13.70
C TYR A 80 -1.30 -10.55 15.03
N GLY A 81 -2.51 -10.01 15.24
CA GLY A 81 -3.24 -10.16 16.49
C GLY A 81 -2.45 -9.61 17.69
N GLU A 82 -2.27 -10.43 18.73
CA GLU A 82 -1.50 -10.09 19.93
C GLU A 82 0.03 -10.24 19.73
N ASN A 83 0.46 -10.96 18.70
CA ASN A 83 1.87 -11.24 18.44
C ASN A 83 2.50 -10.24 17.46
N THR A 84 2.20 -8.95 17.62
CA THR A 84 2.78 -7.91 16.77
C THR A 84 4.29 -7.80 16.95
N PRO A 85 5.11 -7.83 15.85
CA PRO A 85 6.57 -7.66 15.92
C PRO A 85 7.00 -6.37 16.62
N ILE A 86 6.25 -5.29 16.45
CA ILE A 86 6.39 -4.02 17.19
C ILE A 86 5.00 -3.52 17.63
N PRO A 87 4.91 -2.74 18.70
CA PRO A 87 3.62 -2.14 19.10
C PRO A 87 3.01 -1.31 17.96
N THR A 88 1.71 -1.44 17.71
CA THR A 88 1.01 -0.70 16.64
C THR A 88 1.20 0.82 16.76
N GLN A 89 1.29 1.33 17.99
CA GLN A 89 1.55 2.76 18.19
C GLN A 89 2.95 3.18 17.72
N SER A 90 3.94 2.30 17.85
CA SER A 90 5.29 2.54 17.31
C SER A 90 5.27 2.51 15.79
N LEU A 91 4.58 1.54 15.20
CA LEU A 91 4.39 1.48 13.75
C LEU A 91 3.73 2.77 13.23
N ARG A 92 2.67 3.25 13.89
CA ARG A 92 2.00 4.51 13.54
C ARG A 92 2.95 5.71 13.54
N ARG A 93 3.80 5.83 14.57
CA ARG A 93 4.79 6.92 14.65
C ARG A 93 5.80 6.86 13.52
N ILE A 94 6.28 5.67 13.20
CA ILE A 94 7.23 5.45 12.10
C ILE A 94 6.59 5.79 10.75
N LEU A 95 5.34 5.36 10.51
CA LEU A 95 4.60 5.69 9.29
C LEU A 95 4.40 7.19 9.14
N LYS A 96 4.07 7.91 10.23
CA LYS A 96 3.99 9.38 10.21
C LYS A 96 5.31 10.00 9.82
N LEU A 97 6.40 9.56 10.41
CA LEU A 97 7.74 10.06 10.07
C LEU A 97 8.05 9.87 8.57
N ILE A 98 7.80 8.67 8.03
CA ILE A 98 8.07 8.37 6.62
C ILE A 98 7.21 9.21 5.66
N LEU A 99 5.94 9.40 5.98
CA LEU A 99 4.98 10.03 5.06
C LEU A 99 4.92 11.55 5.22
N GLN A 100 5.10 12.08 6.43
CA GLN A 100 4.91 13.50 6.74
C GLN A 100 6.22 14.29 6.71
N GLU A 101 7.37 13.64 6.92
CA GLU A 101 8.69 14.27 6.88
C GLU A 101 9.42 14.03 5.54
N ASN A 102 8.67 13.68 4.49
CA ASN A 102 9.23 13.46 3.17
C ASN A 102 9.55 14.80 2.50
N SER A 103 10.82 15.14 2.45
CA SER A 103 11.31 16.34 1.76
C SER A 103 11.98 15.96 0.44
N PHE A 104 11.90 16.86 -0.54
CA PHE A 104 12.55 16.71 -1.84
C PHE A 104 13.11 18.03 -2.33
N GLU A 105 14.16 17.96 -3.12
CA GLU A 105 14.75 19.12 -3.77
C GLU A 105 14.21 19.27 -5.19
N PHE A 106 13.83 20.48 -5.55
CA PHE A 106 13.48 20.86 -6.91
C PHE A 106 14.04 22.23 -7.23
N ASN A 107 14.82 22.32 -8.31
CA ASN A 107 15.45 23.56 -8.78
C ASN A 107 16.23 24.31 -7.67
N GLY A 108 17.04 23.57 -6.89
CA GLY A 108 17.87 24.10 -5.82
C GLY A 108 17.11 24.56 -4.57
N LYS A 109 15.82 24.21 -4.45
CA LYS A 109 14.98 24.52 -3.28
C LYS A 109 14.41 23.24 -2.68
N ASN A 110 14.37 23.20 -1.35
CA ASN A 110 13.78 22.11 -0.60
C ASN A 110 12.29 22.34 -0.39
N TYR A 111 11.51 21.28 -0.60
CA TYR A 111 10.07 21.25 -0.42
C TYR A 111 9.69 20.09 0.49
N LEU A 112 8.67 20.28 1.33
CA LEU A 112 8.05 19.24 2.12
C LEU A 112 6.79 18.75 1.41
N GLN A 113 6.63 17.43 1.26
CA GLN A 113 5.41 16.86 0.70
C GLN A 113 4.31 16.85 1.77
N THR A 114 3.29 17.70 1.60
CA THR A 114 2.17 17.84 2.55
C THR A 114 0.97 16.96 2.19
N HIS A 115 0.93 16.39 0.99
CA HIS A 115 -0.20 15.58 0.51
C HIS A 115 0.27 14.39 -0.31
N GLY A 116 -0.49 13.29 -0.26
CA GLY A 116 -0.12 12.07 -0.97
C GLY A 116 1.11 11.37 -0.37
N THR A 117 1.70 10.49 -1.15
CA THR A 117 2.87 9.69 -0.79
C THR A 117 3.94 9.76 -1.87
N ALA A 118 5.21 9.59 -1.51
CA ALA A 118 6.29 9.61 -2.49
C ALA A 118 6.27 8.37 -3.38
N MET A 119 6.55 8.55 -4.68
CA MET A 119 6.80 7.45 -5.60
C MET A 119 8.19 6.84 -5.33
N GLY A 120 8.30 5.52 -5.46
CA GLY A 120 9.59 4.82 -5.43
C GLY A 120 10.21 4.65 -4.04
N THR A 121 9.55 5.11 -2.99
CA THR A 121 9.86 4.67 -1.63
C THR A 121 9.25 3.28 -1.40
N GLN A 122 9.88 2.48 -0.55
CA GLN A 122 9.35 1.18 -0.15
C GLN A 122 7.99 1.26 0.58
N SER A 123 7.47 2.47 0.79
CA SER A 123 6.09 2.74 1.27
C SER A 123 4.98 2.37 0.26
N CYS A 124 5.34 1.85 -0.92
CA CYS A 124 4.39 1.33 -1.91
C CYS A 124 3.42 0.29 -1.34
N LEU A 125 3.85 -0.49 -0.35
CA LEU A 125 2.99 -1.48 0.32
C LEU A 125 1.85 -0.83 1.13
N CYS A 126 2.09 0.34 1.73
CA CYS A 126 1.03 1.12 2.41
C CYS A 126 -0.10 1.46 1.43
N GLN A 127 0.25 1.74 0.18
CA GLN A 127 -0.69 2.10 -0.88
C GLN A 127 -1.51 0.88 -1.33
N HIS A 128 -0.87 -0.26 -1.53
CA HIS A 128 -1.56 -1.50 -1.86
C HIS A 128 -2.54 -1.93 -0.76
N LEU A 129 -2.15 -1.77 0.51
CA LEU A 129 -3.03 -2.05 1.64
C LEU A 129 -4.21 -1.07 1.72
N TYR A 130 -3.98 0.21 1.40
CA TYR A 130 -5.05 1.20 1.36
C TYR A 130 -6.07 0.90 0.26
N VAL A 131 -5.62 0.64 -0.96
CA VAL A 131 -6.49 0.28 -2.09
C VAL A 131 -7.22 -1.02 -1.81
N GLY A 132 -6.54 -2.10 -1.44
CA GLY A 132 -7.16 -3.39 -1.13
C GLY A 132 -8.12 -3.38 0.06
N SER A 133 -8.06 -2.37 0.94
CA SER A 133 -9.06 -2.18 2.00
C SER A 133 -10.35 -1.51 1.51
N ARG A 134 -10.26 -0.67 0.48
CA ARG A 134 -11.41 -0.01 -0.14
C ARG A 134 -12.24 -1.00 -0.96
N ASP A 135 -11.60 -1.89 -1.69
CA ASP A 135 -12.29 -2.92 -2.49
C ASP A 135 -13.19 -3.82 -1.63
N ARG A 136 -12.77 -4.12 -0.39
CA ARG A 136 -13.58 -4.93 0.54
C ARG A 136 -14.87 -4.25 1.03
N ASN A 137 -14.93 -2.93 0.97
CA ASN A 137 -16.13 -2.17 1.35
C ASN A 137 -17.11 -1.96 0.18
N THR A 138 -16.72 -2.35 -1.03
CA THR A 138 -17.53 -2.23 -2.25
C THR A 138 -18.13 -3.55 -2.72
N GLU A 139 -17.82 -4.69 -2.07
CA GLU A 139 -18.54 -5.94 -2.35
C GLU A 139 -20.01 -5.77 -1.91
N PRO A 140 -21.00 -5.90 -2.82
CA PRO A 140 -22.40 -5.93 -2.43
C PRO A 140 -22.62 -7.12 -1.50
N GLN A 141 -23.21 -6.85 -0.33
CA GLN A 141 -23.66 -7.93 0.55
C GLN A 141 -24.65 -8.77 -0.25
N GLN A 142 -24.25 -9.95 -0.65
CA GLN A 142 -25.16 -10.94 -1.22
C GLN A 142 -26.06 -11.42 -0.07
N ASN A 143 -27.32 -10.98 -0.09
CA ASN A 143 -28.40 -11.55 0.72
C ASN A 143 -28.74 -12.96 0.20
#